data_f34d9c8cb7f55b73d42ea7525ec08a1c
#
_entry.id   f34d9c8cb7f55b73d42ea7525ec08a1c
#
_cell.length_a   1.000
_cell.length_b   1.000
_cell.length_c   1.000
_cell.angle_alpha   90.00
_cell.angle_beta   90.00
_cell.angle_gamma   90.00
#
_symmetry.space_group_name_H-M   'P 1'
#
loop_
_entity.id
_entity.type
_entity.pdbx_description
1 polymer ?
#
loop_
_entity_poly.entity_id
_entity_poly.type
_entity_poly.pdbx_seq_one_letter_code
_entity_poly.pdbx_strand_id
1 'polypeptide(L)'
;KQSFLESPDAVSTTAVGKIRFADWLAVGADYLVKGRIFQKDREMTVEAYLYDVARGELIFGKKYQAPAEKTKAVARAIASDIMLALINDAGDFNTEIAFVSKTGLRSDIYAVSYDGADVRKVTHHQSILMAPRWSPDGNGMAFTSFKRGRPEIYFLNLKNRSEKRLASFGGLNLCGSFSPDGRKLLMTLSKDGNEEIYALDVQTLQLQRLTRHSAIDVSPSWSPDGKQIVFVSNRGGSPQIYTMDADGNNVKRITYKGSYNSSPSWSPRGDRIIYEGLTADRYQIFSVDTEGNNPAQLTSDNANNESPFWSPSGRQIVYVSRKHSGSQILIMNANGTNPRLLYEQSNRLAMPAWSGRLR
;
A
#
# COMPACT_ATOMS: atom_id res chain seq x y z
N LYS A 1 -30.20 8.33 -4.25
CA LYS A 1 -30.53 9.74 -4.62
C LYS A 1 -30.68 10.50 -3.30
N GLN A 2 -29.62 11.15 -2.82
CA GLN A 2 -29.77 12.15 -1.75
C GLN A 2 -30.32 13.42 -2.40
N SER A 3 -31.48 13.87 -1.97
CA SER A 3 -32.02 15.16 -2.35
C SER A 3 -31.38 16.24 -1.49
N PHE A 4 -30.74 17.22 -2.13
CA PHE A 4 -30.31 18.42 -1.43
C PHE A 4 -31.55 19.17 -0.94
N LEU A 5 -31.62 19.46 0.37
CA LEU A 5 -32.71 20.16 0.98
C LEU A 5 -32.62 21.69 0.82
N GLU A 6 -31.45 22.21 0.49
CA GLU A 6 -31.20 23.61 0.17
C GLU A 6 -30.96 23.81 -1.33
N SER A 7 -31.52 24.88 -1.87
CA SER A 7 -31.26 25.32 -3.24
C SER A 7 -29.76 25.61 -3.43
N PRO A 8 -29.18 25.30 -4.61
CA PRO A 8 -27.81 25.72 -4.94
C PRO A 8 -27.56 27.22 -4.76
N ASP A 9 -28.58 28.05 -4.91
CA ASP A 9 -28.50 29.51 -4.75
C ASP A 9 -28.40 29.95 -3.26
N ALA A 10 -28.83 29.12 -2.31
CA ALA A 10 -28.63 29.36 -0.86
C ALA A 10 -27.14 29.24 -0.44
N VAL A 11 -26.27 28.73 -1.32
CA VAL A 11 -24.81 28.57 -1.10
C VAL A 11 -24.05 29.89 -1.30
N SER A 12 -24.70 30.94 -1.85
CA SER A 12 -23.97 32.04 -2.53
C SER A 12 -23.54 33.24 -1.69
N THR A 13 -23.92 33.46 -0.44
CA THR A 13 -23.73 34.83 0.09
C THR A 13 -22.97 35.05 1.40
N THR A 14 -22.67 34.05 2.21
CA THR A 14 -21.71 34.19 3.31
C THR A 14 -21.05 32.88 3.65
N ALA A 15 -19.85 32.91 4.23
CA ALA A 15 -19.11 31.70 4.62
C ALA A 15 -19.90 30.79 5.58
N VAL A 16 -20.93 31.33 6.22
CA VAL A 16 -21.86 30.67 7.13
C VAL A 16 -23.29 31.12 6.82
N GLY A 17 -23.69 31.08 5.52
CA GLY A 17 -25.12 31.31 5.21
C GLY A 17 -25.98 30.36 6.04
N LYS A 18 -27.14 30.82 6.52
CA LYS A 18 -28.05 30.13 7.44
C LYS A 18 -28.24 28.65 7.08
N ILE A 19 -27.47 27.78 7.76
CA ILE A 19 -27.61 26.31 7.64
C ILE A 19 -28.82 25.97 8.54
N ARG A 20 -29.82 25.32 7.95
CA ARG A 20 -30.98 24.80 8.69
C ARG A 20 -30.64 23.38 9.15
N PHE A 21 -29.90 23.26 10.23
CA PHE A 21 -29.46 21.97 10.76
C PHE A 21 -30.60 20.99 11.04
N ALA A 22 -31.78 21.53 11.41
CA ALA A 22 -33.00 20.72 11.63
C ALA A 22 -33.40 19.90 10.37
N ASP A 23 -33.22 20.45 9.17
CA ASP A 23 -33.55 19.75 7.93
C ASP A 23 -32.59 18.60 7.67
N TRP A 24 -31.31 18.79 7.96
CA TRP A 24 -30.27 17.76 7.84
C TRP A 24 -30.45 16.66 8.90
N LEU A 25 -30.79 17.03 10.10
CA LEU A 25 -31.11 16.08 11.18
C LEU A 25 -32.32 15.20 10.82
N ALA A 26 -33.34 15.79 10.20
CA ALA A 26 -34.57 15.09 9.80
C ALA A 26 -34.31 14.00 8.73
N VAL A 27 -33.26 14.14 7.94
CA VAL A 27 -32.82 13.10 6.97
C VAL A 27 -31.79 12.15 7.54
N GLY A 28 -31.43 12.25 8.83
CA GLY A 28 -30.50 11.36 9.51
C GLY A 28 -29.03 11.64 9.22
N ALA A 29 -28.68 12.89 8.89
CA ALA A 29 -27.29 13.26 8.69
C ALA A 29 -26.60 13.56 10.03
N ASP A 30 -25.50 12.88 10.34
CA ASP A 30 -24.67 13.17 11.52
C ASP A 30 -23.72 14.35 11.26
N TYR A 31 -23.20 14.44 10.05
CA TYR A 31 -22.24 15.47 9.64
C TYR A 31 -22.63 16.10 8.30
N LEU A 32 -22.30 17.38 8.13
CA LEU A 32 -22.52 18.14 6.90
C LEU A 32 -21.18 18.72 6.39
N VAL A 33 -20.85 18.42 5.14
CA VAL A 33 -19.75 19.08 4.43
C VAL A 33 -20.32 20.15 3.50
N LYS A 34 -19.92 21.40 3.71
CA LYS A 34 -20.28 22.53 2.84
C LYS A 34 -19.02 23.16 2.28
N GLY A 35 -19.03 23.62 1.03
CA GLY A 35 -17.85 24.22 0.43
C GLY A 35 -18.15 25.21 -0.67
N ARG A 36 -17.13 25.97 -1.06
CA ARG A 36 -17.12 26.88 -2.20
C ARG A 36 -15.89 26.63 -3.05
N ILE A 37 -16.04 26.75 -4.35
CA ILE A 37 -14.96 26.64 -5.32
C ILE A 37 -14.88 27.96 -6.07
N PHE A 38 -13.70 28.56 -6.08
CA PHE A 38 -13.38 29.75 -6.86
C PHE A 38 -12.26 29.38 -7.82
N GLN A 39 -12.43 29.72 -9.09
CA GLN A 39 -11.37 29.56 -10.07
C GLN A 39 -11.05 30.93 -10.66
N LYS A 40 -9.76 31.25 -10.65
CA LYS A 40 -9.22 32.44 -11.33
C LYS A 40 -8.04 31.97 -12.17
N ASP A 41 -8.14 32.16 -13.49
CA ASP A 41 -7.16 31.69 -14.47
C ASP A 41 -6.92 30.17 -14.35
N ARG A 42 -5.69 29.78 -14.00
CA ARG A 42 -5.27 28.40 -13.77
C ARG A 42 -5.24 27.98 -12.30
N GLU A 43 -5.57 28.89 -11.39
CA GLU A 43 -5.59 28.63 -9.95
C GLU A 43 -7.00 28.39 -9.44
N MET A 44 -7.13 27.38 -8.60
CA MET A 44 -8.37 27.03 -7.92
C MET A 44 -8.21 27.23 -6.43
N THR A 45 -9.20 27.84 -5.82
CA THR A 45 -9.37 27.93 -4.36
C THR A 45 -10.61 27.17 -3.96
N VAL A 46 -10.47 26.25 -2.99
CA VAL A 46 -11.58 25.51 -2.40
C VAL A 46 -11.64 25.84 -0.92
N GLU A 47 -12.80 26.29 -0.44
CA GLU A 47 -13.09 26.41 0.98
C GLU A 47 -13.99 25.24 1.37
N ALA A 48 -13.62 24.47 2.38
CA ALA A 48 -14.37 23.34 2.89
C ALA A 48 -14.63 23.50 4.38
N TYR A 49 -15.88 23.27 4.78
CA TYR A 49 -16.37 23.36 6.16
C TYR A 49 -17.04 22.05 6.53
N LEU A 50 -16.72 21.52 7.72
CA LEU A 50 -17.35 20.34 8.30
C LEU A 50 -18.12 20.75 9.55
N TYR A 51 -19.38 20.35 9.63
CA TYR A 51 -20.29 20.65 10.76
C TYR A 51 -20.77 19.36 11.41
N ASP A 52 -20.92 19.39 12.75
CA ASP A 52 -21.73 18.44 13.50
C ASP A 52 -23.21 18.90 13.40
N VAL A 53 -24.05 18.07 12.82
CA VAL A 53 -25.43 18.43 12.53
C VAL A 53 -26.26 18.47 13.82
N ALA A 54 -26.04 17.52 14.74
CA ALA A 54 -26.79 17.44 15.99
C ALA A 54 -26.51 18.63 16.92
N ARG A 55 -25.25 19.10 16.95
CA ARG A 55 -24.82 20.24 17.77
C ARG A 55 -24.99 21.57 17.06
N GLY A 56 -25.11 21.58 15.73
CA GLY A 56 -25.12 22.79 14.91
C GLY A 56 -23.79 23.54 14.92
N GLU A 57 -22.66 22.84 15.18
CA GLU A 57 -21.33 23.42 15.40
C GLU A 57 -20.39 23.15 14.23
N LEU A 58 -19.51 24.13 13.95
CA LEU A 58 -18.42 23.98 13.01
C LEU A 58 -17.29 23.16 13.65
N ILE A 59 -16.95 21.99 13.05
CA ILE A 59 -15.81 21.17 13.48
C ILE A 59 -14.51 21.75 12.90
N PHE A 60 -14.47 22.05 11.59
CA PHE A 60 -13.35 22.79 10.97
C PHE A 60 -13.78 23.54 9.72
N GLY A 61 -13.01 24.59 9.38
CA GLY A 61 -13.04 25.26 8.08
C GLY A 61 -11.62 25.42 7.55
N LYS A 62 -11.37 24.96 6.31
CA LYS A 62 -10.06 25.04 5.66
C LYS A 62 -10.16 25.58 4.25
N LYS A 63 -9.11 26.32 3.85
CA LYS A 63 -8.91 26.83 2.51
C LYS A 63 -7.77 26.07 1.82
N TYR A 64 -8.04 25.58 0.61
CA TYR A 64 -7.08 24.85 -0.24
C TYR A 64 -6.83 25.67 -1.49
N GLN A 65 -5.56 25.84 -1.87
CA GLN A 65 -5.15 26.51 -3.10
C GLN A 65 -4.30 25.56 -3.94
N ALA A 66 -4.64 25.40 -5.19
CA ALA A 66 -3.91 24.54 -6.11
C ALA A 66 -4.20 24.93 -7.57
N PRO A 67 -3.33 24.54 -8.51
CA PRO A 67 -3.66 24.59 -9.93
C PRO A 67 -4.96 23.84 -10.24
N ALA A 68 -5.77 24.33 -11.17
CA ALA A 68 -7.10 23.79 -11.48
C ALA A 68 -7.07 22.31 -11.90
N GLU A 69 -5.99 21.87 -12.55
CA GLU A 69 -5.79 20.45 -12.89
C GLU A 69 -5.59 19.52 -11.68
N LYS A 70 -5.34 20.08 -10.48
CA LYS A 70 -5.14 19.32 -9.23
C LYS A 70 -6.43 19.12 -8.42
N THR A 71 -7.61 19.26 -9.01
CA THR A 71 -8.92 19.13 -8.32
C THR A 71 -9.04 17.84 -7.50
N LYS A 72 -8.64 16.69 -8.07
CA LYS A 72 -8.69 15.40 -7.39
C LYS A 72 -7.75 15.34 -6.16
N ALA A 73 -6.57 15.95 -6.26
CA ALA A 73 -5.64 16.02 -5.12
C ALA A 73 -6.22 16.87 -3.99
N VAL A 74 -6.91 17.98 -4.29
CA VAL A 74 -7.62 18.79 -3.31
C VAL A 74 -8.76 18.00 -2.67
N ALA A 75 -9.54 17.27 -3.45
CA ALA A 75 -10.63 16.42 -2.91
C ALA A 75 -10.09 15.35 -1.95
N ARG A 76 -8.96 14.71 -2.27
CA ARG A 76 -8.29 13.75 -1.39
C ARG A 76 -7.79 14.40 -0.10
N ALA A 77 -7.25 15.63 -0.18
CA ALA A 77 -6.81 16.38 0.99
C ALA A 77 -7.99 16.73 1.92
N ILE A 78 -9.10 17.18 1.35
CA ILE A 78 -10.35 17.45 2.10
C ILE A 78 -10.85 16.18 2.80
N ALA A 79 -10.90 15.05 2.09
CA ALA A 79 -11.31 13.77 2.66
C ALA A 79 -10.40 13.33 3.82
N SER A 80 -9.08 13.51 3.69
CA SER A 80 -8.11 13.25 4.76
C SER A 80 -8.35 14.13 5.99
N ASP A 81 -8.62 15.42 5.79
CA ASP A 81 -8.88 16.35 6.88
C ASP A 81 -10.21 16.04 7.60
N ILE A 82 -11.24 15.64 6.85
CA ILE A 82 -12.53 15.18 7.44
C ILE A 82 -12.28 13.95 8.33
N MET A 83 -11.61 12.94 7.82
CA MET A 83 -11.32 11.72 8.59
C MET A 83 -10.48 12.03 9.83
N LEU A 84 -9.47 12.89 9.68
CA LEU A 84 -8.62 13.30 10.81
C LEU A 84 -9.46 13.99 11.91
N ALA A 85 -10.39 14.87 11.52
CA ALA A 85 -11.25 15.59 12.46
C ALA A 85 -12.25 14.67 13.16
N LEU A 86 -12.80 13.66 12.46
CA LEU A 86 -13.84 12.79 13.01
C LEU A 86 -13.31 11.62 13.83
N ILE A 87 -12.19 11.03 13.43
CA ILE A 87 -11.70 9.78 14.01
C ILE A 87 -10.19 9.79 14.35
N ASN A 88 -9.56 10.97 14.31
CA ASN A 88 -8.13 11.17 14.54
C ASN A 88 -7.22 10.29 13.65
N ASP A 89 -7.67 9.99 12.43
CA ASP A 89 -6.93 9.24 11.42
C ASP A 89 -7.20 9.83 10.03
N ALA A 90 -6.16 10.33 9.35
CA ALA A 90 -6.28 10.96 8.03
C ALA A 90 -6.69 9.99 6.89
N GLY A 91 -6.89 8.71 7.18
CA GLY A 91 -7.22 7.69 6.16
C GLY A 91 -6.07 7.45 5.17
N ASP A 92 -6.41 6.84 4.05
CA ASP A 92 -5.44 6.43 3.00
C ASP A 92 -5.56 7.29 1.72
N PHE A 93 -6.30 8.39 1.74
CA PHE A 93 -6.62 9.19 0.54
C PHE A 93 -5.38 9.80 -0.14
N ASN A 94 -4.41 10.26 0.66
CA ASN A 94 -3.13 10.83 0.19
C ASN A 94 -2.04 9.78 0.07
N THR A 95 -2.35 8.67 -0.62
CA THR A 95 -1.42 7.58 -0.84
C THR A 95 -1.40 7.17 -2.31
N GLU A 96 -0.37 6.47 -2.71
CA GLU A 96 -0.22 5.84 -4.02
C GLU A 96 0.08 4.35 -3.88
N ILE A 97 -0.32 3.58 -4.86
CA ILE A 97 0.03 2.18 -4.99
C ILE A 97 1.02 2.02 -6.14
N ALA A 98 2.25 1.62 -5.83
CA ALA A 98 3.21 1.20 -6.85
C ALA A 98 2.91 -0.23 -7.27
N PHE A 99 3.13 -0.55 -8.55
CA PHE A 99 2.97 -1.89 -9.09
C PHE A 99 3.88 -2.13 -10.30
N VAL A 100 4.14 -3.37 -10.58
CA VAL A 100 4.87 -3.80 -11.76
C VAL A 100 3.88 -4.06 -12.90
N SER A 101 4.12 -3.46 -14.07
CA SER A 101 3.43 -3.78 -15.33
C SER A 101 4.42 -4.44 -16.28
N LYS A 102 4.14 -5.70 -16.68
CA LYS A 102 5.00 -6.51 -17.54
C LYS A 102 4.51 -6.51 -18.98
N THR A 103 5.38 -6.12 -19.91
CA THR A 103 5.14 -6.16 -21.35
C THR A 103 6.20 -7.05 -22.03
N GLY A 104 5.81 -8.24 -22.46
CA GLY A 104 6.75 -9.23 -22.99
C GLY A 104 7.78 -9.64 -21.93
N LEU A 105 9.07 -9.49 -22.26
CA LEU A 105 10.21 -9.80 -21.36
C LEU A 105 10.64 -8.61 -20.49
N ARG A 106 9.98 -7.45 -20.60
CA ARG A 106 10.31 -6.23 -19.87
C ARG A 106 9.21 -5.90 -18.87
N SER A 107 9.57 -5.16 -17.84
CA SER A 107 8.61 -4.59 -16.92
C SER A 107 9.04 -3.20 -16.48
N ASP A 108 8.05 -2.39 -16.14
CA ASP A 108 8.24 -1.08 -15.53
C ASP A 108 7.41 -0.97 -14.26
N ILE A 109 7.85 -0.09 -13.37
CA ILE A 109 7.09 0.27 -12.18
C ILE A 109 6.22 1.48 -12.49
N TYR A 110 4.95 1.37 -12.17
CA TYR A 110 3.96 2.44 -12.22
C TYR A 110 3.49 2.76 -10.81
N ALA A 111 2.93 3.93 -10.63
CA ALA A 111 2.22 4.32 -9.42
C ALA A 111 0.84 4.84 -9.79
N VAL A 112 -0.17 4.49 -9.01
CA VAL A 112 -1.55 4.94 -9.16
C VAL A 112 -2.03 5.54 -7.85
N SER A 113 -2.78 6.66 -7.92
CA SER A 113 -3.38 7.27 -6.73
C SER A 113 -4.43 6.35 -6.11
N TYR A 114 -4.74 6.54 -4.82
CA TYR A 114 -5.73 5.78 -4.04
C TYR A 114 -7.09 5.62 -4.72
N ASP A 115 -7.53 6.63 -5.48
CA ASP A 115 -8.80 6.65 -6.21
C ASP A 115 -8.71 6.09 -7.64
N GLY A 116 -7.53 5.64 -8.09
CA GLY A 116 -7.30 5.14 -9.44
C GLY A 116 -7.19 6.22 -10.52
N ALA A 117 -7.33 7.50 -10.15
CA ALA A 117 -7.52 8.59 -11.11
C ALA A 117 -6.23 9.04 -11.82
N ASP A 118 -5.11 8.97 -11.10
CA ASP A 118 -3.82 9.45 -11.59
C ASP A 118 -2.84 8.28 -11.66
N VAL A 119 -2.45 7.89 -12.87
CA VAL A 119 -1.47 6.83 -13.14
C VAL A 119 -0.22 7.43 -13.74
N ARG A 120 0.95 7.10 -13.20
CA ARG A 120 2.24 7.56 -13.71
C ARG A 120 3.26 6.46 -13.80
N LYS A 121 4.09 6.50 -14.81
CA LYS A 121 5.25 5.61 -14.94
C LYS A 121 6.37 6.10 -14.02
N VAL A 122 6.89 5.20 -13.17
CA VAL A 122 7.94 5.52 -12.20
C VAL A 122 9.32 5.26 -12.76
N THR A 123 9.51 4.18 -13.54
CA THR A 123 10.82 3.77 -14.07
C THR A 123 10.80 3.67 -15.59
N HIS A 124 12.00 3.73 -16.21
CA HIS A 124 12.20 3.65 -17.67
C HIS A 124 13.38 2.75 -18.03
N HIS A 125 13.56 1.61 -17.35
CA HIS A 125 14.78 0.81 -17.47
C HIS A 125 14.82 -0.14 -18.69
N GLN A 126 13.71 -0.36 -19.36
CA GLN A 126 13.59 -1.34 -20.44
C GLN A 126 14.14 -2.74 -20.08
N SER A 127 13.96 -3.14 -18.83
CA SER A 127 14.50 -4.36 -18.23
C SER A 127 13.43 -5.04 -17.38
N ILE A 128 13.76 -6.17 -16.75
CA ILE A 128 12.90 -6.79 -15.74
C ILE A 128 13.05 -6.01 -14.43
N LEU A 129 11.93 -5.56 -13.89
CA LEU A 129 11.82 -4.91 -12.58
C LEU A 129 10.88 -5.71 -11.70
N MET A 130 11.18 -5.78 -10.40
CA MET A 130 10.42 -6.57 -9.43
C MET A 130 10.41 -5.89 -8.06
N ALA A 131 9.42 -6.27 -7.24
CA ALA A 131 9.34 -5.97 -5.82
C ALA A 131 9.58 -4.50 -5.47
N PRO A 132 8.76 -3.55 -6.02
CA PRO A 132 8.85 -2.16 -5.60
C PRO A 132 8.49 -2.04 -4.13
N ARG A 133 9.24 -1.20 -3.39
CA ARG A 133 9.00 -0.90 -1.98
C ARG A 133 9.22 0.58 -1.73
N TRP A 134 8.21 1.26 -1.26
CA TRP A 134 8.30 2.67 -0.87
C TRP A 134 9.21 2.84 0.35
N SER A 135 10.00 3.90 0.38
CA SER A 135 10.60 4.34 1.63
C SER A 135 9.52 4.89 2.58
N PRO A 136 9.65 4.73 3.91
CA PRO A 136 8.63 5.16 4.87
C PRO A 136 8.29 6.65 4.80
N ASP A 137 9.23 7.48 4.37
CA ASP A 137 9.06 8.92 4.17
C ASP A 137 8.37 9.30 2.85
N GLY A 138 8.08 8.32 1.97
CA GLY A 138 7.46 8.52 0.66
C GLY A 138 8.36 9.19 -0.39
N ASN A 139 9.61 9.52 -0.06
CA ASN A 139 10.50 10.26 -0.97
C ASN A 139 11.23 9.37 -1.98
N GLY A 140 11.16 8.06 -1.82
CA GLY A 140 11.88 7.14 -2.69
C GLY A 140 11.28 5.74 -2.73
N MET A 141 11.89 4.91 -3.56
CA MET A 141 11.46 3.54 -3.78
C MET A 141 12.68 2.63 -4.00
N ALA A 142 12.73 1.50 -3.30
CA ALA A 142 13.66 0.44 -3.60
C ALA A 142 12.99 -0.62 -4.50
N PHE A 143 13.76 -1.25 -5.36
CA PHE A 143 13.29 -2.32 -6.25
C PHE A 143 14.45 -3.16 -6.77
N THR A 144 14.16 -4.36 -7.23
CA THR A 144 15.09 -5.20 -7.97
C THR A 144 15.03 -4.88 -9.45
N SER A 145 16.19 -4.74 -10.10
CA SER A 145 16.31 -4.48 -11.55
C SER A 145 17.36 -5.38 -12.19
N PHE A 146 17.04 -5.90 -13.37
CA PHE A 146 17.96 -6.68 -14.22
C PHE A 146 18.65 -5.83 -15.30
N LYS A 147 18.67 -4.49 -15.17
CA LYS A 147 19.21 -3.59 -16.20
C LYS A 147 20.69 -3.80 -16.53
N ARG A 148 21.43 -4.54 -15.71
CA ARG A 148 22.82 -4.92 -15.93
C ARG A 148 23.00 -6.43 -16.19
N GLY A 149 21.93 -7.13 -16.62
CA GLY A 149 21.94 -8.55 -16.95
C GLY A 149 21.79 -9.50 -15.76
N ARG A 150 21.81 -8.99 -14.53
CA ARG A 150 21.61 -9.75 -13.29
C ARG A 150 20.73 -8.98 -12.30
N PRO A 151 20.06 -9.66 -11.35
CA PRO A 151 19.26 -8.98 -10.34
C PRO A 151 20.14 -8.16 -9.41
N GLU A 152 19.87 -6.86 -9.31
CA GLU A 152 20.53 -5.93 -8.41
C GLU A 152 19.44 -5.06 -7.76
N ILE A 153 19.68 -4.58 -6.53
CA ILE A 153 18.73 -3.72 -5.81
C ILE A 153 19.14 -2.27 -5.96
N TYR A 154 18.18 -1.44 -6.37
CA TYR A 154 18.35 0.00 -6.54
C TYR A 154 17.38 0.77 -5.65
N PHE A 155 17.78 1.98 -5.26
CA PHE A 155 16.92 3.00 -4.65
C PHE A 155 16.79 4.16 -5.61
N LEU A 156 15.57 4.52 -5.95
CA LEU A 156 15.21 5.69 -6.77
C LEU A 156 14.69 6.79 -5.85
N ASN A 157 15.35 7.94 -5.84
CA ASN A 157 14.82 9.16 -5.23
C ASN A 157 13.78 9.77 -6.18
N LEU A 158 12.54 9.91 -5.73
CA LEU A 158 11.43 10.35 -6.57
C LEU A 158 11.42 11.86 -6.84
N LYS A 159 12.09 12.67 -6.00
CA LYS A 159 12.18 14.13 -6.17
C LYS A 159 13.15 14.53 -7.27
N ASN A 160 14.38 14.03 -7.18
CA ASN A 160 15.47 14.40 -8.13
C ASN A 160 15.75 13.31 -9.17
N ARG A 161 15.03 12.20 -9.15
CA ARG A 161 15.16 11.07 -10.09
C ARG A 161 16.52 10.36 -10.08
N SER A 162 17.34 10.60 -9.06
CA SER A 162 18.62 9.93 -8.92
C SER A 162 18.44 8.48 -8.46
N GLU A 163 19.28 7.60 -8.95
CA GLU A 163 19.33 6.19 -8.56
C GLU A 163 20.64 5.84 -7.86
N LYS A 164 20.54 5.16 -6.73
CA LYS A 164 21.65 4.56 -5.99
C LYS A 164 21.52 3.04 -6.03
N ARG A 165 22.58 2.33 -6.41
CA ARG A 165 22.63 0.88 -6.28
C ARG A 165 22.92 0.51 -4.83
N LEU A 166 22.02 -0.27 -4.21
CA LEU A 166 22.14 -0.69 -2.81
C LEU A 166 22.83 -2.05 -2.67
N ALA A 167 22.51 -3.02 -3.56
CA ALA A 167 23.07 -4.36 -3.51
C ALA A 167 23.31 -4.93 -4.91
N SER A 168 24.44 -5.63 -5.10
CA SER A 168 24.81 -6.33 -6.34
C SER A 168 25.70 -7.52 -6.05
N PHE A 169 25.29 -8.36 -5.11
CA PHE A 169 26.03 -9.56 -4.74
C PHE A 169 25.89 -10.66 -5.80
N GLY A 170 26.72 -11.68 -5.73
CA GLY A 170 26.57 -12.87 -6.58
C GLY A 170 25.23 -13.56 -6.36
N GLY A 171 24.64 -14.14 -7.42
CA GLY A 171 23.35 -14.81 -7.35
C GLY A 171 22.16 -13.87 -7.28
N LEU A 172 21.11 -14.28 -6.57
CA LEU A 172 19.85 -13.57 -6.44
C LEU A 172 19.97 -12.37 -5.48
N ASN A 173 19.39 -11.24 -5.87
CA ASN A 173 19.24 -10.04 -5.05
C ASN A 173 17.80 -9.54 -5.19
N LEU A 174 16.92 -9.89 -4.24
CA LEU A 174 15.53 -9.46 -4.24
C LEU A 174 15.27 -8.45 -3.13
N CYS A 175 14.57 -7.37 -3.49
CA CYS A 175 14.15 -6.31 -2.58
C CYS A 175 13.05 -6.80 -1.65
N GLY A 176 13.24 -6.64 -0.33
CA GLY A 176 12.24 -6.79 0.72
C GLY A 176 11.71 -5.44 1.20
N SER A 177 11.26 -5.33 2.45
CA SER A 177 10.69 -4.09 3.00
C SER A 177 11.72 -3.24 3.74
N PHE A 178 11.49 -1.92 3.78
CA PHE A 178 12.19 -1.03 4.70
C PHE A 178 11.75 -1.26 6.14
N SER A 179 12.66 -1.04 7.10
CA SER A 179 12.31 -0.89 8.51
C SER A 179 11.43 0.35 8.71
N PRO A 180 10.59 0.41 9.77
CA PRO A 180 9.70 1.55 10.01
C PRO A 180 10.43 2.90 10.10
N ASP A 181 11.65 2.92 10.60
CA ASP A 181 12.52 4.10 10.68
C ASP A 181 13.25 4.43 9.36
N GLY A 182 13.12 3.59 8.33
CA GLY A 182 13.75 3.74 7.02
C GLY A 182 15.26 3.48 6.98
N ARG A 183 15.88 3.06 8.08
CA ARG A 183 17.35 2.87 8.17
C ARG A 183 17.82 1.55 7.57
N LYS A 184 16.99 0.52 7.63
CA LYS A 184 17.33 -0.82 7.13
C LYS A 184 16.42 -1.23 5.99
N LEU A 185 16.96 -1.95 5.03
CA LEU A 185 16.22 -2.62 3.97
C LEU A 185 16.42 -4.12 4.10
N LEU A 186 15.33 -4.88 4.26
CA LEU A 186 15.38 -6.33 4.15
C LEU A 186 15.57 -6.74 2.71
N MET A 187 16.25 -7.84 2.50
CA MET A 187 16.45 -8.41 1.18
C MET A 187 16.64 -9.92 1.26
N THR A 188 16.35 -10.59 0.15
CA THR A 188 16.71 -12.00 -0.06
C THR A 188 17.94 -12.05 -0.93
N LEU A 189 19.01 -12.70 -0.47
CA LEU A 189 20.24 -12.90 -1.21
C LEU A 189 20.61 -14.39 -1.24
N SER A 190 21.15 -14.87 -2.38
CA SER A 190 21.67 -16.25 -2.48
C SER A 190 23.21 -16.31 -2.54
N LYS A 191 23.90 -15.24 -2.13
CA LYS A 191 25.37 -15.10 -2.21
C LYS A 191 26.17 -16.13 -1.40
N ASP A 192 25.58 -16.73 -0.38
CA ASP A 192 26.22 -17.69 0.52
C ASP A 192 25.69 -19.13 0.34
N GLY A 193 25.15 -19.44 -0.86
CA GLY A 193 24.77 -20.80 -1.27
C GLY A 193 23.30 -20.94 -1.64
N ASN A 194 22.37 -20.54 -0.77
CA ASN A 194 20.92 -20.54 -0.99
C ASN A 194 20.30 -19.18 -0.62
N GLU A 195 19.00 -19.05 -0.86
CA GLU A 195 18.25 -17.85 -0.54
C GLU A 195 18.06 -17.70 0.97
N GLU A 196 18.57 -16.59 1.48
CA GLU A 196 18.52 -16.23 2.90
C GLU A 196 18.12 -14.76 3.09
N ILE A 197 17.65 -14.43 4.28
CA ILE A 197 17.24 -13.07 4.64
C ILE A 197 18.45 -12.28 5.16
N TYR A 198 18.57 -11.06 4.66
CA TYR A 198 19.58 -10.09 5.08
C TYR A 198 18.93 -8.74 5.39
N ALA A 199 19.55 -7.99 6.27
CA ALA A 199 19.25 -6.57 6.50
C ALA A 199 20.44 -5.72 6.06
N LEU A 200 20.19 -4.71 5.22
CA LEU A 200 21.16 -3.71 4.77
C LEU A 200 20.88 -2.39 5.44
N ASP A 201 21.87 -1.79 6.09
CA ASP A 201 21.82 -0.37 6.46
C ASP A 201 21.95 0.47 5.18
N VAL A 202 20.94 1.31 4.89
CA VAL A 202 20.85 2.03 3.58
C VAL A 202 21.85 3.19 3.47
N GLN A 203 22.37 3.66 4.60
CA GLN A 203 23.36 4.74 4.64
C GLN A 203 24.78 4.19 4.53
N THR A 204 25.14 3.29 5.44
CA THR A 204 26.48 2.72 5.55
C THR A 204 26.75 1.56 4.59
N LEU A 205 25.70 0.96 4.04
CA LEU A 205 25.70 -0.25 3.22
C LEU A 205 26.27 -1.48 3.94
N GLN A 206 26.26 -1.46 5.29
CA GLN A 206 26.60 -2.63 6.09
C GLN A 206 25.51 -3.68 5.97
N LEU A 207 25.91 -4.92 5.69
CA LEU A 207 25.03 -6.07 5.47
C LEU A 207 25.10 -7.02 6.66
N GLN A 208 23.95 -7.37 7.22
CA GLN A 208 23.78 -8.36 8.26
C GLN A 208 22.98 -9.55 7.72
N ARG A 209 23.50 -10.78 7.81
CA ARG A 209 22.76 -12.01 7.52
C ARG A 209 21.89 -12.37 8.73
N LEU A 210 20.58 -12.56 8.53
CA LEU A 210 19.61 -12.86 9.59
C LEU A 210 19.26 -14.34 9.65
N THR A 211 19.19 -15.04 8.51
CA THR A 211 18.90 -16.48 8.49
C THR A 211 20.10 -17.29 8.02
N ARG A 212 20.20 -18.52 8.54
CA ARG A 212 21.22 -19.51 8.19
C ARG A 212 20.59 -20.90 8.24
N HIS A 213 20.00 -21.32 7.14
CA HIS A 213 19.33 -22.61 7.03
C HIS A 213 19.55 -23.20 5.64
N SER A 214 19.48 -24.55 5.51
CA SER A 214 19.57 -25.22 4.19
C SER A 214 18.30 -25.01 3.33
N ALA A 215 17.20 -24.59 3.93
CA ALA A 215 15.96 -24.26 3.25
C ALA A 215 16.03 -22.84 2.64
N ILE A 216 15.12 -22.58 1.70
CA ILE A 216 14.92 -21.29 1.06
C ILE A 216 14.15 -20.35 2.01
N ASP A 217 14.72 -19.20 2.34
CA ASP A 217 14.11 -18.13 3.13
C ASP A 217 13.97 -16.87 2.25
N VAL A 218 12.71 -16.42 2.00
CA VAL A 218 12.42 -15.35 1.02
C VAL A 218 11.30 -14.42 1.49
N SER A 219 11.08 -13.33 0.75
CA SER A 219 9.95 -12.40 0.91
C SER A 219 9.81 -11.81 2.31
N PRO A 220 10.86 -11.24 2.90
CA PRO A 220 10.81 -10.71 4.24
C PRO A 220 10.05 -9.38 4.33
N SER A 221 9.32 -9.17 5.44
CA SER A 221 8.64 -7.91 5.76
C SER A 221 8.76 -7.61 7.27
N TRP A 222 9.06 -6.33 7.59
CA TRP A 222 9.14 -5.85 8.99
C TRP A 222 7.77 -5.81 9.66
N SER A 223 7.74 -6.06 10.96
CA SER A 223 6.64 -5.62 11.84
C SER A 223 6.63 -4.09 11.97
N PRO A 224 5.47 -3.46 12.27
CA PRO A 224 5.37 -1.99 12.34
C PRO A 224 6.17 -1.37 13.49
N ASP A 225 6.52 -2.12 14.51
CA ASP A 225 7.39 -1.70 15.62
C ASP A 225 8.89 -1.98 15.37
N GLY A 226 9.21 -2.64 14.25
CA GLY A 226 10.58 -2.98 13.86
C GLY A 226 11.24 -4.07 14.71
N LYS A 227 10.49 -4.80 15.56
CA LYS A 227 11.05 -5.82 16.45
C LYS A 227 11.04 -7.21 15.85
N GLN A 228 10.18 -7.47 14.87
CA GLN A 228 10.02 -8.77 14.23
C GLN A 228 10.03 -8.66 12.71
N ILE A 229 10.25 -9.81 12.09
CA ILE A 229 10.27 -9.98 10.63
C ILE A 229 9.39 -11.20 10.32
N VAL A 230 8.45 -11.04 9.38
CA VAL A 230 7.73 -12.15 8.76
C VAL A 230 8.41 -12.51 7.44
N PHE A 231 8.49 -13.80 7.12
CA PHE A 231 9.13 -14.29 5.89
C PHE A 231 8.53 -15.63 5.45
N VAL A 232 8.88 -16.08 4.27
CA VAL A 232 8.53 -17.39 3.74
C VAL A 232 9.71 -18.33 3.89
N SER A 233 9.45 -19.56 4.36
CA SER A 233 10.46 -20.62 4.42
C SER A 233 9.85 -21.96 4.03
N ASN A 234 10.62 -22.79 3.32
CA ASN A 234 10.26 -24.18 3.03
C ASN A 234 10.92 -25.19 3.98
N ARG A 235 11.47 -24.76 5.12
CA ARG A 235 12.13 -25.61 6.14
C ARG A 235 11.23 -26.71 6.72
N GLY A 236 9.91 -26.54 6.64
CA GLY A 236 8.93 -27.54 7.04
C GLY A 236 8.44 -28.41 5.87
N GLY A 237 9.13 -28.45 4.72
CA GLY A 237 8.83 -29.25 3.54
C GLY A 237 8.19 -28.43 2.42
N SER A 238 7.23 -27.56 2.70
CA SER A 238 6.57 -26.66 1.73
C SER A 238 6.68 -25.20 2.18
N PRO A 239 6.57 -24.22 1.24
CA PRO A 239 6.59 -22.80 1.58
C PRO A 239 5.48 -22.44 2.55
N GLN A 240 5.86 -21.87 3.69
CA GLN A 240 4.96 -21.44 4.76
C GLN A 240 5.44 -20.10 5.33
N ILE A 241 4.56 -19.43 6.07
CA ILE A 241 4.87 -18.17 6.71
C ILE A 241 5.51 -18.43 8.08
N TYR A 242 6.61 -17.75 8.31
CA TYR A 242 7.37 -17.77 9.56
C TYR A 242 7.58 -16.35 10.07
N THR A 243 7.79 -16.21 11.37
CA THR A 243 8.28 -14.98 12.01
C THR A 243 9.62 -15.23 12.67
N MET A 244 10.39 -14.20 12.89
CA MET A 244 11.62 -14.17 13.69
C MET A 244 11.79 -12.80 14.32
N ASP A 245 12.64 -12.69 15.32
CA ASP A 245 13.06 -11.40 15.87
C ASP A 245 13.92 -10.62 14.85
N ALA A 246 14.04 -9.31 15.06
CA ALA A 246 14.77 -8.41 14.15
C ALA A 246 16.27 -8.75 14.00
N ASP A 247 16.83 -9.50 14.92
CA ASP A 247 18.22 -10.00 14.91
C ASP A 247 18.39 -11.38 14.24
N GLY A 248 17.27 -12.04 13.86
CA GLY A 248 17.24 -13.36 13.22
C GLY A 248 16.99 -14.52 14.19
N ASN A 249 16.82 -14.27 15.49
CA ASN A 249 16.54 -15.29 16.49
C ASN A 249 15.04 -15.65 16.55
N ASN A 250 14.69 -16.67 17.34
CA ASN A 250 13.33 -17.07 17.69
C ASN A 250 12.43 -17.34 16.47
N VAL A 251 12.94 -18.07 15.49
CA VAL A 251 12.19 -18.43 14.28
C VAL A 251 11.00 -19.32 14.64
N LYS A 252 9.78 -18.88 14.27
CA LYS A 252 8.52 -19.56 14.57
C LYS A 252 7.67 -19.70 13.32
N ARG A 253 7.10 -20.89 13.06
CA ARG A 253 6.13 -21.10 12.00
C ARG A 253 4.77 -20.53 12.39
N ILE A 254 4.11 -19.83 11.46
CA ILE A 254 2.81 -19.16 11.68
C ILE A 254 1.67 -19.85 10.91
N THR A 255 1.95 -20.43 9.73
CA THR A 255 0.92 -21.11 8.93
C THR A 255 1.12 -22.62 8.90
N TYR A 256 0.03 -23.37 9.08
CA TYR A 256 0.01 -24.84 9.14
C TYR A 256 -0.95 -25.47 8.14
N LYS A 257 -1.86 -24.67 7.53
CA LYS A 257 -2.83 -25.10 6.52
C LYS A 257 -2.37 -24.68 5.13
N GLY A 258 -2.78 -25.43 4.12
CA GLY A 258 -2.40 -25.20 2.72
C GLY A 258 -1.01 -25.78 2.37
N SER A 259 -0.81 -26.08 1.10
CA SER A 259 0.44 -26.65 0.56
C SER A 259 1.48 -25.58 0.19
N TYR A 260 1.05 -24.33 0.02
CA TYR A 260 1.90 -23.22 -0.40
C TYR A 260 1.34 -21.90 0.15
N ASN A 261 2.10 -21.21 0.98
CA ASN A 261 1.78 -19.89 1.51
C ASN A 261 2.97 -18.97 1.27
N SER A 262 2.73 -17.78 0.69
CA SER A 262 3.79 -16.84 0.31
C SER A 262 3.34 -15.38 0.36
N SER A 263 4.24 -14.46 -0.02
CA SER A 263 4.00 -13.01 -0.09
C SER A 263 3.40 -12.41 1.19
N PRO A 264 4.00 -12.65 2.38
CA PRO A 264 3.46 -12.12 3.62
C PRO A 264 3.61 -10.60 3.70
N SER A 265 2.62 -9.94 4.30
CA SER A 265 2.67 -8.52 4.66
C SER A 265 2.12 -8.33 6.06
N TRP A 266 2.88 -7.63 6.91
CA TRP A 266 2.47 -7.34 8.29
C TRP A 266 1.52 -6.15 8.32
N SER A 267 0.43 -6.24 9.09
CA SER A 267 -0.50 -5.15 9.34
C SER A 267 0.21 -3.98 10.02
N PRO A 268 0.03 -2.72 9.59
CA PRO A 268 0.60 -1.56 10.28
C PRO A 268 0.03 -1.36 11.69
N ARG A 269 -1.03 -2.09 12.08
CA ARG A 269 -1.56 -2.15 13.44
C ARG A 269 -0.85 -3.16 14.33
N GLY A 270 0.01 -4.02 13.75
CA GLY A 270 0.77 -5.03 14.46
C GLY A 270 -0.01 -6.30 14.84
N ASP A 271 -1.29 -6.38 14.47
CA ASP A 271 -2.23 -7.40 14.93
C ASP A 271 -2.36 -8.61 14.01
N ARG A 272 -2.09 -8.45 12.71
CA ARG A 272 -2.32 -9.50 11.71
C ARG A 272 -1.25 -9.54 10.62
N ILE A 273 -1.15 -10.69 9.98
CA ILE A 273 -0.33 -10.94 8.78
C ILE A 273 -1.30 -11.40 7.69
N ILE A 274 -1.22 -10.77 6.50
CA ILE A 274 -1.87 -11.26 5.29
C ILE A 274 -0.86 -11.98 4.42
N TYR A 275 -1.33 -12.94 3.64
CA TYR A 275 -0.51 -13.74 2.75
C TYR A 275 -1.35 -14.31 1.60
N GLU A 276 -0.69 -14.75 0.55
CA GLU A 276 -1.32 -15.54 -0.49
C GLU A 276 -1.15 -17.03 -0.17
N GLY A 277 -2.21 -17.81 -0.35
CA GLY A 277 -2.21 -19.26 -0.12
C GLY A 277 -2.81 -19.99 -1.30
N LEU A 278 -2.23 -21.14 -1.67
CA LEU A 278 -2.75 -22.00 -2.72
C LEU A 278 -3.91 -22.84 -2.19
N THR A 279 -5.10 -22.68 -2.79
CA THR A 279 -6.30 -23.48 -2.52
C THR A 279 -6.64 -24.26 -3.78
N ALA A 280 -6.70 -25.58 -3.70
CA ALA A 280 -6.91 -26.46 -4.85
C ALA A 280 -5.97 -26.10 -6.01
N ASP A 281 -6.38 -25.23 -6.92
CA ASP A 281 -5.67 -24.81 -8.12
C ASP A 281 -5.42 -23.30 -8.24
N ARG A 282 -5.80 -22.49 -7.21
CA ARG A 282 -5.74 -21.02 -7.27
C ARG A 282 -5.17 -20.40 -6.02
N TYR A 283 -4.48 -19.30 -6.23
CA TYR A 283 -4.04 -18.44 -5.14
C TYR A 283 -5.19 -17.59 -4.63
N GLN A 284 -5.34 -17.53 -3.31
CA GLN A 284 -6.31 -16.70 -2.61
C GLN A 284 -5.61 -15.92 -1.48
N ILE A 285 -6.22 -14.81 -1.06
CA ILE A 285 -5.69 -14.00 0.03
C ILE A 285 -6.24 -14.52 1.36
N PHE A 286 -5.34 -14.66 2.31
CA PHE A 286 -5.64 -15.08 3.69
C PHE A 286 -5.11 -14.05 4.68
N SER A 287 -5.62 -14.11 5.89
CA SER A 287 -5.07 -13.42 7.04
C SER A 287 -4.95 -14.36 8.23
N VAL A 288 -4.00 -14.08 9.11
CA VAL A 288 -3.77 -14.81 10.37
C VAL A 288 -3.29 -13.81 11.43
N ASP A 289 -3.51 -14.07 12.72
CA ASP A 289 -2.88 -13.27 13.77
C ASP A 289 -1.37 -13.55 13.87
N THR A 290 -0.65 -12.74 14.63
CA THR A 290 0.81 -12.83 14.73
C THR A 290 1.31 -14.09 15.44
N GLU A 291 0.41 -14.80 16.13
CA GLU A 291 0.70 -16.06 16.81
C GLU A 291 0.38 -17.30 15.96
N GLY A 292 -0.26 -17.12 14.80
CA GLY A 292 -0.68 -18.18 13.89
C GLY A 292 -2.10 -18.69 14.13
N ASN A 293 -2.88 -18.00 14.99
CA ASN A 293 -4.27 -18.33 15.27
C ASN A 293 -5.23 -17.53 14.36
N ASN A 294 -6.52 -17.89 14.42
CA ASN A 294 -7.60 -17.19 13.71
C ASN A 294 -7.34 -16.98 12.21
N PRO A 295 -6.93 -18.03 11.45
CA PRO A 295 -6.76 -17.92 10.01
C PRO A 295 -8.12 -17.67 9.33
N ALA A 296 -8.16 -16.70 8.41
CA ALA A 296 -9.35 -16.36 7.65
C ALA A 296 -9.01 -16.24 6.16
N GLN A 297 -9.83 -16.83 5.30
CA GLN A 297 -9.76 -16.63 3.86
C GLN A 297 -10.52 -15.34 3.50
N LEU A 298 -9.85 -14.40 2.83
CA LEU A 298 -10.40 -13.09 2.49
C LEU A 298 -10.95 -13.02 1.06
N THR A 299 -10.45 -13.87 0.16
CA THR A 299 -10.95 -13.97 -1.22
C THR A 299 -11.27 -15.43 -1.57
N SER A 300 -12.33 -15.66 -2.38
CA SER A 300 -12.79 -17.01 -2.75
C SER A 300 -13.38 -17.08 -4.15
N ASP A 301 -13.06 -16.10 -5.00
CA ASP A 301 -13.56 -16.05 -6.38
C ASP A 301 -12.74 -16.95 -7.33
N ASN A 302 -13.18 -17.01 -8.61
CA ASN A 302 -12.56 -17.83 -9.65
C ASN A 302 -11.30 -17.18 -10.28
N ALA A 303 -10.61 -16.29 -9.57
CA ALA A 303 -9.36 -15.66 -10.01
C ALA A 303 -8.17 -16.15 -9.18
N ASN A 304 -6.95 -15.95 -9.69
CA ASN A 304 -5.75 -15.97 -8.85
C ASN A 304 -5.59 -14.61 -8.19
N ASN A 305 -5.74 -14.57 -6.87
CA ASN A 305 -5.56 -13.39 -6.05
C ASN A 305 -4.21 -13.48 -5.33
N GLU A 306 -3.30 -12.56 -5.64
CA GLU A 306 -1.88 -12.68 -5.32
C GLU A 306 -1.28 -11.37 -4.79
N SER A 307 -0.13 -11.50 -4.12
CA SER A 307 0.71 -10.37 -3.67
C SER A 307 -0.05 -9.33 -2.84
N PRO A 308 -0.72 -9.70 -1.75
CA PRO A 308 -1.47 -8.75 -0.93
C PRO A 308 -0.53 -7.79 -0.19
N PHE A 309 -0.99 -6.54 -0.02
CA PHE A 309 -0.25 -5.52 0.72
C PHE A 309 -1.22 -4.62 1.50
N TRP A 310 -0.87 -4.28 2.74
CA TRP A 310 -1.68 -3.42 3.60
C TRP A 310 -1.65 -1.95 3.18
N SER A 311 -2.77 -1.25 3.36
CA SER A 311 -2.78 0.21 3.41
C SER A 311 -2.10 0.71 4.68
N PRO A 312 -1.55 1.94 4.70
CA PRO A 312 -0.86 2.47 5.89
C PRO A 312 -1.78 2.65 7.11
N SER A 313 -3.10 2.75 6.92
CA SER A 313 -4.07 2.75 8.03
C SER A 313 -4.38 1.35 8.58
N GLY A 314 -4.01 0.28 7.87
CA GLY A 314 -4.39 -1.10 8.19
C GLY A 314 -5.89 -1.39 8.03
N ARG A 315 -6.62 -0.53 7.30
CA ARG A 315 -8.07 -0.69 7.05
C ARG A 315 -8.37 -1.38 5.75
N GLN A 316 -7.42 -1.36 4.80
CA GLN A 316 -7.60 -1.91 3.46
C GLN A 316 -6.39 -2.73 3.03
N ILE A 317 -6.62 -3.57 2.04
CA ILE A 317 -5.64 -4.45 1.42
C ILE A 317 -5.69 -4.23 -0.08
N VAL A 318 -4.55 -3.97 -0.72
CA VAL A 318 -4.40 -4.01 -2.16
C VAL A 318 -3.87 -5.38 -2.57
N TYR A 319 -4.34 -5.91 -3.69
CA TYR A 319 -3.88 -7.18 -4.24
C TYR A 319 -4.03 -7.22 -5.77
N VAL A 320 -3.38 -8.16 -6.40
CA VAL A 320 -3.56 -8.45 -7.83
C VAL A 320 -4.56 -9.58 -8.01
N SER A 321 -5.56 -9.37 -8.86
CA SER A 321 -6.47 -10.41 -9.29
C SER A 321 -6.21 -10.73 -10.76
N ARG A 322 -5.96 -12.01 -11.09
CA ARG A 322 -5.71 -12.49 -12.45
C ARG A 322 -6.78 -13.46 -12.91
N LYS A 323 -7.37 -13.13 -14.06
CA LYS A 323 -8.29 -13.95 -14.83
C LYS A 323 -7.70 -14.22 -16.21
N HIS A 324 -8.32 -15.07 -16.99
CA HIS A 324 -7.90 -15.30 -18.38
C HIS A 324 -7.90 -14.01 -19.23
N SER A 325 -8.77 -13.05 -18.92
CA SER A 325 -8.93 -11.79 -19.65
C SER A 325 -7.91 -10.71 -19.33
N GLY A 326 -7.04 -10.89 -18.30
CA GLY A 326 -6.07 -9.89 -17.90
C GLY A 326 -5.79 -9.84 -16.41
N SER A 327 -5.07 -8.80 -16.00
CA SER A 327 -4.71 -8.54 -14.61
C SER A 327 -5.33 -7.24 -14.10
N GLN A 328 -5.83 -7.28 -12.89
CA GLN A 328 -6.46 -6.15 -12.19
C GLN A 328 -5.75 -5.90 -10.85
N ILE A 329 -5.64 -4.65 -10.46
CA ILE A 329 -5.30 -4.26 -9.09
C ILE A 329 -6.60 -3.89 -8.40
N LEU A 330 -6.89 -4.57 -7.31
CA LEU A 330 -8.08 -4.36 -6.50
C LEU A 330 -7.70 -3.91 -5.10
N ILE A 331 -8.62 -3.19 -4.46
CA ILE A 331 -8.56 -2.85 -3.04
C ILE A 331 -9.80 -3.42 -2.37
N MET A 332 -9.64 -4.03 -1.20
CA MET A 332 -10.72 -4.52 -0.35
C MET A 332 -10.54 -4.02 1.09
N ASN A 333 -11.59 -4.06 1.89
CA ASN A 333 -11.48 -3.85 3.33
C ASN A 333 -10.61 -4.93 3.98
N ALA A 334 -10.03 -4.65 5.14
CA ALA A 334 -9.18 -5.56 5.90
C ALA A 334 -9.84 -6.91 6.24
N ASN A 335 -11.17 -6.97 6.26
CA ASN A 335 -11.97 -8.18 6.49
C ASN A 335 -12.37 -8.92 5.20
N GLY A 336 -11.86 -8.52 4.03
CA GLY A 336 -12.17 -9.13 2.73
C GLY A 336 -13.42 -8.59 2.04
N THR A 337 -14.16 -7.68 2.67
CA THR A 337 -15.40 -7.11 2.07
C THR A 337 -15.13 -5.96 1.10
N ASN A 338 -16.13 -5.63 0.26
CA ASN A 338 -16.15 -4.49 -0.65
C ASN A 338 -14.92 -4.41 -1.59
N PRO A 339 -14.58 -5.46 -2.34
CA PRO A 339 -13.53 -5.37 -3.32
C PRO A 339 -13.92 -4.37 -4.41
N ARG A 340 -13.02 -3.43 -4.70
CA ARG A 340 -13.18 -2.45 -5.78
C ARG A 340 -12.01 -2.47 -6.73
N LEU A 341 -12.30 -2.28 -8.01
CA LEU A 341 -11.27 -2.09 -9.02
C LEU A 341 -10.55 -0.75 -8.80
N LEU A 342 -9.22 -0.80 -8.73
CA LEU A 342 -8.37 0.38 -8.72
C LEU A 342 -7.78 0.65 -10.09
N TYR A 343 -7.21 -0.37 -10.73
CA TYR A 343 -6.57 -0.27 -12.03
C TYR A 343 -6.61 -1.59 -12.78
N GLU A 344 -6.76 -1.54 -14.11
CA GLU A 344 -6.69 -2.71 -14.98
C GLU A 344 -5.91 -2.44 -16.25
N GLN A 345 -5.30 -3.47 -16.78
CA GLN A 345 -4.59 -3.43 -18.05
C GLN A 345 -4.51 -4.83 -18.64
N SER A 346 -4.41 -4.95 -19.98
CA SER A 346 -4.17 -6.22 -20.69
C SER A 346 -2.80 -6.83 -20.35
N ASN A 347 -1.82 -6.02 -19.96
CA ASN A 347 -0.53 -6.46 -19.48
C ASN A 347 -0.62 -7.17 -18.12
N ARG A 348 0.35 -8.05 -17.83
CA ARG A 348 0.43 -8.70 -16.53
C ARG A 348 0.86 -7.68 -15.46
N LEU A 349 -0.02 -7.43 -14.50
CA LEU A 349 0.24 -6.63 -13.31
C LEU A 349 0.74 -7.54 -12.18
N ALA A 350 1.62 -7.03 -11.30
CA ALA A 350 2.19 -7.79 -10.19
C ALA A 350 2.72 -6.90 -9.07
N MET A 351 2.88 -7.48 -7.88
CA MET A 351 3.64 -6.96 -6.75
C MET A 351 3.23 -5.53 -6.36
N PRO A 352 1.95 -5.27 -6.07
CA PRO A 352 1.53 -3.96 -5.60
C PRO A 352 2.19 -3.66 -4.24
N ALA A 353 2.52 -2.40 -4.03
CA ALA A 353 3.06 -1.90 -2.77
C ALA A 353 2.44 -0.55 -2.46
N TRP A 354 1.80 -0.44 -1.31
CA TRP A 354 1.16 0.78 -0.87
C TRP A 354 2.18 1.73 -0.27
N SER A 355 2.12 3.02 -0.60
CA SER A 355 2.98 4.05 0.00
C SER A 355 2.56 4.35 1.44
N GLY A 356 3.45 4.94 2.24
CA GLY A 356 3.02 5.75 3.37
C GLY A 356 2.17 6.94 2.90
N ARG A 357 1.65 7.74 3.84
CA ARG A 357 0.95 8.98 3.51
C ARG A 357 1.93 9.96 2.89
N LEU A 358 1.66 10.39 1.66
CA LEU A 358 2.48 11.37 0.95
C LEU A 358 2.18 12.78 1.49
N ARG A 359 3.22 13.59 1.66
CA ARG A 359 3.13 14.96 2.17
C ARG A 359 2.94 15.97 1.05
#